data_659c9fa489c7a404dbb33ac7b4480191
#
_entry.id   659c9fa489c7a404dbb33ac7b4480191
#
_cell.length_a   1.000
_cell.length_b   1.000
_cell.length_c   1.000
_cell.angle_alpha   90.00
_cell.angle_beta   90.00
_cell.angle_gamma   90.00
#
_symmetry.space_group_name_H-M   'P 1'
#
loop_
_entity.id
_entity.type
_entity.pdbx_description
1 polymer ?
#
loop_
_entity_poly.entity_id
_entity_poly.type
_entity_poly.pdbx_seq_one_letter_code
_entity_poly.pdbx_strand_id
1 'polypeptide(L)'
;MSKVIGIDLGTTNSCVSIMDGAQAKVIENSEGARTTPSIVGFTEDERLVGQAAKRQAVTNPENTLSAIKRLIGRRIDDPMVTKDMDMVPYKIVDSGEGDAWVEAQGEKYSPSQVSAFILGKMKETAEDYLGQGVTQAVITVPAYFNDAQRQATKDAGKIAGLEVLRIINEPTAAALAYGLDKEGGKTIAVYDLGGGTFDVSILEIDDGLFEVKSTNGDTFLGGEDFDMRIVE
;
A
#
# COMPACT_ATOMS: atom_id res chain seq x y z
N MET A 1 -18.19 19.47 6.38
CA MET A 1 -18.10 18.28 5.50
C MET A 1 -16.79 17.59 5.86
N SER A 2 -16.81 16.28 6.09
CA SER A 2 -15.57 15.50 6.28
C SER A 2 -14.69 15.66 5.03
N LYS A 3 -13.40 15.91 5.22
CA LYS A 3 -12.46 15.95 4.08
C LYS A 3 -12.17 14.52 3.64
N VAL A 4 -12.14 14.30 2.33
CA VAL A 4 -11.69 13.05 1.71
C VAL A 4 -10.18 13.10 1.61
N ILE A 5 -9.49 12.03 2.02
CA ILE A 5 -8.06 11.87 1.85
C ILE A 5 -7.75 10.91 0.72
N GLY A 6 -6.63 11.13 0.04
CA GLY A 6 -6.05 10.17 -0.91
C GLY A 6 -4.93 9.41 -0.23
N ILE A 7 -4.96 8.07 -0.32
CA ILE A 7 -3.91 7.21 0.23
C ILE A 7 -3.33 6.37 -0.88
N ASP A 8 -2.02 6.45 -1.04
CA ASP A 8 -1.24 5.46 -1.77
C ASP A 8 -0.72 4.44 -0.75
N LEU A 9 -1.31 3.23 -0.79
CA LEU A 9 -0.92 2.11 0.07
C LEU A 9 0.15 1.28 -0.65
N GLY A 10 1.38 1.74 -0.61
CA GLY A 10 2.49 1.08 -1.31
C GLY A 10 3.02 -0.18 -0.60
N THR A 11 3.71 -1.04 -1.33
CA THR A 11 4.34 -2.26 -0.78
C THR A 11 5.42 -1.93 0.23
N THR A 12 6.27 -0.94 -0.06
CA THR A 12 7.39 -0.52 0.80
C THR A 12 7.06 0.72 1.60
N ASN A 13 6.45 1.73 0.96
CA ASN A 13 6.09 3.00 1.59
C ASN A 13 4.68 3.41 1.19
N SER A 14 4.00 4.07 2.12
CA SER A 14 2.68 4.67 1.90
C SER A 14 2.73 6.17 2.05
N CYS A 15 1.83 6.88 1.38
CA CYS A 15 1.68 8.32 1.59
C CYS A 15 0.20 8.73 1.64
N VAL A 16 -0.06 9.89 2.24
CA VAL A 16 -1.40 10.46 2.34
C VAL A 16 -1.41 11.88 1.79
N SER A 17 -2.49 12.21 1.11
CA SER A 17 -2.70 13.52 0.50
C SER A 17 -4.10 14.05 0.73
N ILE A 18 -4.23 15.35 0.62
CA ILE A 18 -5.50 16.08 0.68
C ILE A 18 -5.62 17.05 -0.50
N MET A 19 -6.84 17.49 -0.77
CA MET A 19 -7.06 18.65 -1.62
C MET A 19 -6.96 19.93 -0.77
N ASP A 20 -6.00 20.79 -1.12
CA ASP A 20 -5.83 22.14 -0.57
C ASP A 20 -6.25 23.15 -1.65
N GLY A 21 -7.50 23.59 -1.57
CA GLY A 21 -8.14 24.30 -2.68
C GLY A 21 -8.28 23.40 -3.90
N ALA A 22 -7.69 23.82 -5.02
CA ALA A 22 -7.69 23.10 -6.29
C ALA A 22 -6.44 22.22 -6.50
N GLN A 23 -5.52 22.16 -5.54
CA GLN A 23 -4.27 21.42 -5.68
C GLN A 23 -4.21 20.26 -4.70
N ALA A 24 -3.70 19.12 -5.17
CA ALA A 24 -3.38 18.01 -4.30
C ALA A 24 -2.08 18.30 -3.53
N LYS A 25 -2.09 18.00 -2.23
CA LYS A 25 -0.95 18.19 -1.34
C LYS A 25 -0.67 16.91 -0.58
N VAL A 26 0.53 16.37 -0.72
CA VAL A 26 1.03 15.29 0.13
C VAL A 26 1.36 15.85 1.52
N ILE A 27 0.89 15.15 2.56
CA ILE A 27 1.07 15.56 3.96
C ILE A 27 2.35 14.93 4.51
N GLU A 28 3.10 15.70 5.27
CA GLU A 28 4.24 15.19 6.04
C GLU A 28 3.73 14.50 7.31
N ASN A 29 4.35 13.37 7.65
CA ASN A 29 4.05 12.66 8.89
C ASN A 29 4.72 13.35 10.10
N SER A 30 4.50 12.82 11.30
CA SER A 30 5.08 13.37 12.55
C SER A 30 6.61 13.39 12.59
N GLU A 31 7.28 12.69 11.66
CA GLU A 31 8.73 12.62 11.52
C GLU A 31 9.25 13.57 10.43
N GLY A 32 8.38 14.37 9.80
CA GLY A 32 8.70 15.31 8.73
C GLY A 32 8.91 14.66 7.37
N ALA A 33 8.57 13.38 7.21
CA ALA A 33 8.68 12.67 5.94
C ALA A 33 7.33 12.65 5.21
N ARG A 34 7.38 12.71 3.87
CA ARG A 34 6.18 12.63 3.02
C ARG A 34 5.71 11.20 2.74
N THR A 35 6.54 10.23 3.09
CA THR A 35 6.22 8.81 3.00
C THR A 35 6.43 8.15 4.35
N THR A 36 5.62 7.13 4.63
CA THR A 36 5.70 6.32 5.84
C THR A 36 5.97 4.88 5.43
N PRO A 37 6.99 4.20 5.99
CA PRO A 37 7.22 2.80 5.70
C PRO A 37 5.97 1.94 5.94
N SER A 38 5.63 1.08 4.99
CA SER A 38 4.50 0.14 5.09
C SER A 38 4.90 -1.07 5.95
N ILE A 39 5.34 -0.79 7.17
CA ILE A 39 5.89 -1.78 8.11
C ILE A 39 5.14 -1.67 9.44
N VAL A 40 4.79 -2.83 9.99
CA VAL A 40 4.12 -2.96 11.29
C VAL A 40 4.96 -3.88 12.18
N GLY A 41 5.36 -3.39 13.33
CA GLY A 41 6.11 -4.15 14.32
C GLY A 41 5.30 -4.38 15.58
N PHE A 42 5.50 -5.52 16.21
CA PHE A 42 4.87 -5.86 17.49
C PHE A 42 5.95 -6.07 18.55
N THR A 43 5.78 -5.41 19.67
CA THR A 43 6.54 -5.65 20.90
C THR A 43 5.65 -6.34 21.93
N GLU A 44 6.15 -6.62 23.12
CA GLU A 44 5.34 -7.17 24.22
C GLU A 44 4.25 -6.18 24.66
N ASP A 45 4.51 -4.87 24.56
CA ASP A 45 3.66 -3.83 25.13
C ASP A 45 2.86 -3.04 24.09
N GLU A 46 3.35 -2.95 22.85
CA GLU A 46 2.76 -2.05 21.85
C GLU A 46 2.92 -2.54 20.41
N ARG A 47 2.12 -1.94 19.54
CA ARG A 47 2.22 -2.07 18.09
C ARG A 47 2.82 -0.79 17.51
N LEU A 48 3.90 -0.96 16.75
CA LEU A 48 4.59 0.12 16.03
C LEU A 48 4.19 0.14 14.56
N VAL A 49 4.08 1.31 13.95
CA VAL A 49 3.80 1.46 12.51
C VAL A 49 4.76 2.48 11.91
N GLY A 50 5.23 2.22 10.70
CA GLY A 50 6.08 3.14 9.97
C GLY A 50 7.54 3.07 10.39
N GLN A 51 8.18 4.23 10.56
CA GLN A 51 9.61 4.32 10.81
C GLN A 51 10.04 3.67 12.13
N ALA A 52 9.21 3.73 13.17
CA ALA A 52 9.48 3.07 14.44
C ALA A 52 9.53 1.54 14.26
N ALA A 53 8.58 0.95 13.52
CA ALA A 53 8.58 -0.46 13.18
C ALA A 53 9.79 -0.82 12.31
N LYS A 54 10.16 0.00 11.33
CA LYS A 54 11.34 -0.21 10.49
C LYS A 54 12.63 -0.29 11.31
N ARG A 55 12.78 0.56 12.33
CA ARG A 55 13.96 0.56 13.20
C ARG A 55 14.08 -0.73 14.01
N GLN A 56 12.97 -1.29 14.50
CA GLN A 56 13.02 -2.55 15.25
C GLN A 56 13.24 -3.79 14.39
N ALA A 57 13.07 -3.73 13.08
CA ALA A 57 13.20 -4.87 12.18
C ALA A 57 14.55 -5.61 12.33
N VAL A 58 15.62 -4.87 12.68
CA VAL A 58 16.96 -5.45 12.89
C VAL A 58 17.03 -6.32 14.16
N THR A 59 16.31 -5.95 15.21
CA THR A 59 16.36 -6.61 16.51
C THR A 59 15.19 -7.55 16.78
N ASN A 60 14.09 -7.38 16.05
CA ASN A 60 12.86 -8.16 16.19
C ASN A 60 12.25 -8.49 14.82
N PRO A 61 13.00 -9.15 13.90
CA PRO A 61 12.56 -9.39 12.53
C PRO A 61 11.33 -10.30 12.45
N GLU A 62 11.20 -11.30 13.32
CA GLU A 62 10.09 -12.27 13.31
C GLU A 62 8.74 -11.64 13.66
N ASN A 63 8.73 -10.51 14.37
CA ASN A 63 7.52 -9.77 14.75
C ASN A 63 7.43 -8.41 14.04
N THR A 64 8.16 -8.23 12.94
CA THR A 64 8.12 -7.02 12.11
C THR A 64 7.69 -7.37 10.69
N LEU A 65 6.46 -6.97 10.38
CA LEU A 65 5.77 -7.33 9.15
C LEU A 65 6.00 -6.27 8.09
N SER A 66 6.57 -6.66 6.97
CA SER A 66 6.81 -5.81 5.78
C SER A 66 6.24 -6.45 4.52
N ALA A 67 6.12 -5.70 3.43
CA ALA A 67 5.65 -6.18 2.13
C ALA A 67 4.27 -6.88 2.15
N ILE A 68 3.44 -6.59 3.13
CA ILE A 68 2.13 -7.24 3.35
C ILE A 68 1.19 -7.12 2.15
N LYS A 69 1.33 -6.06 1.35
CA LYS A 69 0.55 -5.87 0.13
C LYS A 69 0.69 -7.03 -0.86
N ARG A 70 1.83 -7.76 -0.85
CA ARG A 70 2.03 -8.95 -1.67
C ARG A 70 1.10 -10.11 -1.29
N LEU A 71 0.66 -10.17 -0.03
CA LEU A 71 -0.19 -11.24 0.50
C LEU A 71 -1.69 -10.91 0.45
N ILE A 72 -2.06 -9.66 0.22
CA ILE A 72 -3.44 -9.21 0.30
C ILE A 72 -4.32 -9.94 -0.73
N GLY A 73 -5.41 -10.56 -0.27
CA GLY A 73 -6.36 -11.30 -1.11
C GLY A 73 -5.81 -12.58 -1.74
N ARG A 74 -4.69 -13.13 -1.22
CA ARG A 74 -4.07 -14.36 -1.75
C ARG A 74 -4.34 -15.57 -0.88
N ARG A 75 -4.28 -16.74 -1.55
CA ARG A 75 -4.38 -18.06 -0.92
C ARG A 75 -2.99 -18.51 -0.46
N ILE A 76 -2.95 -19.35 0.58
CA ILE A 76 -1.70 -19.89 1.13
C ILE A 76 -0.92 -20.76 0.13
N ASP A 77 -1.62 -21.39 -0.81
CA ASP A 77 -1.06 -22.25 -1.86
C ASP A 77 -0.67 -21.49 -3.14
N ASP A 78 -0.82 -20.16 -3.16
CA ASP A 78 -0.39 -19.32 -4.29
C ASP A 78 1.14 -19.39 -4.44
N PRO A 79 1.69 -19.66 -5.64
CA PRO A 79 3.13 -19.70 -5.88
C PRO A 79 3.88 -18.42 -5.46
N MET A 80 3.21 -17.27 -5.53
CA MET A 80 3.79 -15.99 -5.09
C MET A 80 3.94 -15.94 -3.57
N VAL A 81 2.98 -16.51 -2.82
CA VAL A 81 3.05 -16.63 -1.37
C VAL A 81 4.17 -17.59 -0.95
N THR A 82 4.34 -18.70 -1.67
CA THR A 82 5.45 -19.63 -1.42
C THR A 82 6.81 -18.92 -1.57
N LYS A 83 6.96 -18.07 -2.60
CA LYS A 83 8.18 -17.28 -2.79
C LYS A 83 8.39 -16.27 -1.66
N ASP A 84 7.33 -15.60 -1.19
CA ASP A 84 7.42 -14.68 -0.06
C ASP A 84 7.85 -15.39 1.24
N MET A 85 7.39 -16.64 1.47
CA MET A 85 7.79 -17.43 2.66
C MET A 85 9.31 -17.63 2.76
N ASP A 86 10.00 -17.73 1.61
CA ASP A 86 11.46 -17.90 1.57
C ASP A 86 12.22 -16.57 1.76
N MET A 87 11.54 -15.43 1.59
CA MET A 87 12.16 -14.11 1.58
C MET A 87 11.95 -13.31 2.86
N VAL A 88 10.86 -13.55 3.58
CA VAL A 88 10.52 -12.75 4.77
C VAL A 88 10.94 -13.43 6.06
N PRO A 89 11.37 -12.69 7.10
CA PRO A 89 11.81 -13.26 8.37
C PRO A 89 10.66 -13.68 9.30
N TYR A 90 9.44 -13.20 9.04
CA TYR A 90 8.24 -13.54 9.81
C TYR A 90 7.50 -14.73 9.19
N LYS A 91 6.59 -15.33 9.94
CA LYS A 91 5.84 -16.49 9.45
C LYS A 91 4.61 -16.09 8.64
N ILE A 92 4.46 -16.71 7.47
CA ILE A 92 3.22 -16.74 6.71
C ILE A 92 2.52 -18.07 7.01
N VAL A 93 1.26 -18.01 7.39
CA VAL A 93 0.50 -19.16 7.94
C VAL A 93 -0.87 -19.26 7.27
N ASP A 94 -1.46 -20.45 7.32
CA ASP A 94 -2.84 -20.64 6.89
C ASP A 94 -3.82 -20.02 7.90
N SER A 95 -4.81 -19.29 7.40
CA SER A 95 -5.92 -18.75 8.20
C SER A 95 -6.76 -19.84 8.87
N GLY A 96 -6.74 -21.05 8.33
CA GLY A 96 -7.65 -22.16 8.61
C GLY A 96 -8.71 -22.35 7.52
N GLU A 97 -8.84 -21.40 6.61
CA GLU A 97 -9.72 -21.42 5.44
C GLU A 97 -8.95 -21.36 4.11
N GLY A 98 -7.61 -21.48 4.19
CA GLY A 98 -6.69 -21.49 3.07
C GLY A 98 -6.25 -20.11 2.57
N ASP A 99 -6.50 -19.05 3.31
CA ASP A 99 -5.96 -17.72 2.99
C ASP A 99 -4.57 -17.53 3.62
N ALA A 100 -3.72 -16.77 2.93
CA ALA A 100 -2.40 -16.41 3.45
C ALA A 100 -2.53 -15.35 4.55
N TRP A 101 -2.24 -15.74 5.78
CA TRP A 101 -2.16 -14.86 6.94
C TRP A 101 -0.73 -14.78 7.45
N VAL A 102 -0.44 -13.91 8.40
CA VAL A 102 0.87 -13.75 9.02
C VAL A 102 0.78 -13.93 10.54
N GLU A 103 1.88 -14.33 11.16
CA GLU A 103 1.97 -14.50 12.61
C GLU A 103 2.97 -13.51 13.19
N ALA A 104 2.58 -12.83 14.26
CA ALA A 104 3.46 -12.01 15.09
C ALA A 104 3.04 -12.11 16.55
N GLN A 105 3.97 -12.20 17.48
CA GLN A 105 3.75 -12.39 18.93
C GLN A 105 2.78 -13.55 19.25
N GLY A 106 2.82 -14.62 18.43
CA GLY A 106 1.95 -15.80 18.62
C GLY A 106 0.50 -15.61 18.17
N GLU A 107 0.15 -14.43 17.67
CA GLU A 107 -1.19 -14.12 17.14
C GLU A 107 -1.19 -14.08 15.61
N LYS A 108 -2.31 -14.48 15.01
CA LYS A 108 -2.49 -14.47 13.56
C LYS A 108 -3.21 -13.22 13.09
N TYR A 109 -2.71 -12.63 12.02
CA TYR A 109 -3.29 -11.43 11.40
C TYR A 109 -3.54 -11.67 9.92
N SER A 110 -4.71 -11.25 9.44
CA SER A 110 -4.93 -11.18 8.00
C SER A 110 -4.13 -10.01 7.38
N PRO A 111 -3.73 -10.11 6.10
CA PRO A 111 -3.10 -8.98 5.41
C PRO A 111 -3.96 -7.70 5.43
N SER A 112 -5.29 -7.83 5.41
CA SER A 112 -6.20 -6.69 5.54
C SER A 112 -6.12 -6.03 6.92
N GLN A 113 -5.96 -6.80 8.00
CA GLN A 113 -5.77 -6.24 9.35
C GLN A 113 -4.44 -5.49 9.46
N VAL A 114 -3.35 -6.08 8.93
CA VAL A 114 -2.04 -5.41 8.96
C VAL A 114 -2.05 -4.15 8.09
N SER A 115 -2.66 -4.21 6.91
CA SER A 115 -2.85 -3.03 6.05
C SER A 115 -3.70 -1.96 6.72
N ALA A 116 -4.69 -2.36 7.53
CA ALA A 116 -5.50 -1.41 8.30
C ALA A 116 -4.69 -0.65 9.35
N PHE A 117 -3.65 -1.24 9.93
CA PHE A 117 -2.76 -0.51 10.85
C PHE A 117 -1.99 0.59 10.12
N ILE A 118 -1.53 0.30 8.89
CA ILE A 118 -0.86 1.31 8.04
C ILE A 118 -1.85 2.41 7.64
N LEU A 119 -3.06 2.03 7.20
CA LEU A 119 -4.11 2.99 6.84
C LEU A 119 -4.54 3.84 8.05
N GLY A 120 -4.57 3.26 9.24
CA GLY A 120 -4.81 3.98 10.50
C GLY A 120 -3.74 5.05 10.74
N LYS A 121 -2.47 4.75 10.46
CA LYS A 121 -1.37 5.72 10.56
C LYS A 121 -1.50 6.83 9.51
N MET A 122 -1.94 6.53 8.29
CA MET A 122 -2.22 7.54 7.27
C MET A 122 -3.38 8.44 7.68
N LYS A 123 -4.42 7.87 8.27
CA LYS A 123 -5.56 8.61 8.81
C LYS A 123 -5.12 9.55 9.95
N GLU A 124 -4.38 9.05 10.93
CA GLU A 124 -3.81 9.83 12.04
C GLU A 124 -2.99 11.01 11.52
N THR A 125 -2.08 10.75 10.57
CA THR A 125 -1.27 11.81 9.92
C THR A 125 -2.12 12.90 9.30
N ALA A 126 -3.22 12.52 8.64
CA ALA A 126 -4.14 13.48 8.04
C ALA A 126 -4.94 14.25 9.09
N GLU A 127 -5.41 13.58 10.15
CA GLU A 127 -6.16 14.19 11.25
C GLU A 127 -5.31 15.20 12.03
N ASP A 128 -4.05 14.87 12.31
CA ASP A 128 -3.08 15.76 12.96
C ASP A 128 -2.82 17.02 12.12
N TYR A 129 -2.64 16.85 10.81
CA TYR A 129 -2.43 17.96 9.89
C TYR A 129 -3.67 18.86 9.78
N LEU A 130 -4.87 18.27 9.72
CA LEU A 130 -6.12 18.99 9.50
C LEU A 130 -6.72 19.56 10.78
N GLY A 131 -6.31 19.06 11.96
CA GLY A 131 -6.92 19.39 13.25
C GLY A 131 -8.38 18.93 13.38
N GLN A 132 -8.80 17.94 12.59
CA GLN A 132 -10.17 17.40 12.61
C GLN A 132 -10.21 15.93 12.17
N GLY A 133 -11.26 15.22 12.58
CA GLY A 133 -11.47 13.83 12.20
C GLY A 133 -11.64 13.62 10.69
N VAL A 134 -11.13 12.50 10.19
CA VAL A 134 -11.22 12.05 8.79
C VAL A 134 -11.92 10.70 8.75
N THR A 135 -12.93 10.59 7.91
CA THR A 135 -13.75 9.36 7.81
C THR A 135 -13.81 8.79 6.39
N GLN A 136 -13.33 9.51 5.39
CA GLN A 136 -13.47 9.12 3.98
C GLN A 136 -12.12 9.12 3.27
N ALA A 137 -11.88 8.10 2.44
CA ALA A 137 -10.67 7.95 1.67
C ALA A 137 -10.90 7.42 0.25
N VAL A 138 -9.96 7.78 -0.64
CA VAL A 138 -9.70 7.10 -1.91
C VAL A 138 -8.36 6.38 -1.75
N ILE A 139 -8.29 5.10 -2.11
CA ILE A 139 -7.08 4.28 -1.95
C ILE A 139 -6.64 3.75 -3.30
N THR A 140 -5.34 3.76 -3.57
CA THR A 140 -4.78 3.21 -4.81
C THR A 140 -4.41 1.73 -4.68
N VAL A 141 -4.49 1.02 -5.81
CA VAL A 141 -4.06 -0.37 -5.95
C VAL A 141 -3.38 -0.57 -7.31
N PRO A 142 -2.50 -1.56 -7.47
CA PRO A 142 -1.95 -1.93 -8.77
C PRO A 142 -3.05 -2.26 -9.79
N ALA A 143 -2.81 -1.95 -11.05
CA ALA A 143 -3.80 -2.19 -12.11
C ALA A 143 -4.15 -3.68 -12.30
N TYR A 144 -3.21 -4.58 -12.00
CA TYR A 144 -3.40 -6.04 -12.11
C TYR A 144 -4.15 -6.66 -10.92
N PHE A 145 -4.43 -5.91 -9.85
CA PHE A 145 -5.18 -6.45 -8.71
C PHE A 145 -6.54 -6.99 -9.17
N ASN A 146 -6.85 -8.22 -8.78
CA ASN A 146 -8.14 -8.85 -9.00
C ASN A 146 -9.19 -8.33 -7.98
N ASP A 147 -10.45 -8.75 -8.16
CA ASP A 147 -11.56 -8.31 -7.31
C ASP A 147 -11.37 -8.69 -5.83
N ALA A 148 -10.80 -9.86 -5.53
CA ALA A 148 -10.54 -10.28 -4.16
C ALA A 148 -9.52 -9.35 -3.48
N GLN A 149 -8.44 -8.98 -4.17
CA GLN A 149 -7.41 -8.07 -3.68
C GLN A 149 -7.96 -6.64 -3.50
N ARG A 150 -8.79 -6.18 -4.42
CA ARG A 150 -9.47 -4.86 -4.32
C ARG A 150 -10.44 -4.83 -3.15
N GLN A 151 -11.23 -5.90 -2.96
CA GLN A 151 -12.14 -6.01 -1.85
C GLN A 151 -11.38 -6.07 -0.52
N ALA A 152 -10.31 -6.87 -0.41
CA ALA A 152 -9.47 -6.95 0.78
C ALA A 152 -8.82 -5.61 1.15
N THR A 153 -8.43 -4.80 0.14
CA THR A 153 -7.94 -3.43 0.36
C THR A 153 -9.05 -2.51 0.88
N LYS A 154 -10.27 -2.63 0.33
CA LYS A 154 -11.43 -1.88 0.81
C LYS A 154 -11.80 -2.26 2.24
N ASP A 155 -11.73 -3.54 2.57
CA ASP A 155 -11.98 -4.05 3.93
C ASP A 155 -10.93 -3.54 4.92
N ALA A 156 -9.66 -3.47 4.51
CA ALA A 156 -8.60 -2.84 5.31
C ALA A 156 -8.92 -1.38 5.65
N GLY A 157 -9.41 -0.61 4.68
CA GLY A 157 -9.88 0.76 4.90
C GLY A 157 -11.02 0.82 5.92
N LYS A 158 -11.99 -0.07 5.81
CA LYS A 158 -13.12 -0.17 6.74
C LYS A 158 -12.65 -0.53 8.16
N ILE A 159 -11.72 -1.46 8.31
CA ILE A 159 -11.13 -1.83 9.61
C ILE A 159 -10.39 -0.62 10.21
N ALA A 160 -9.73 0.20 9.40
CA ALA A 160 -9.09 1.45 9.84
C ALA A 160 -10.08 2.59 10.18
N GLY A 161 -11.38 2.35 10.06
CA GLY A 161 -12.43 3.34 10.33
C GLY A 161 -12.58 4.38 9.20
N LEU A 162 -12.27 3.97 7.95
CA LEU A 162 -12.44 4.79 6.76
C LEU A 162 -13.56 4.24 5.87
N GLU A 163 -14.44 5.11 5.43
CA GLU A 163 -15.31 4.84 4.29
C GLU A 163 -14.49 4.98 3.01
N VAL A 164 -14.22 3.86 2.33
CA VAL A 164 -13.47 3.87 1.07
C VAL A 164 -14.42 4.19 -0.07
N LEU A 165 -14.37 5.43 -0.52
CA LEU A 165 -15.25 5.94 -1.58
C LEU A 165 -14.91 5.31 -2.94
N ARG A 166 -13.61 5.14 -3.23
CA ARG A 166 -13.12 4.52 -4.47
C ARG A 166 -11.81 3.79 -4.23
N ILE A 167 -11.63 2.73 -5.01
CA ILE A 167 -10.33 2.11 -5.28
C ILE A 167 -9.93 2.54 -6.69
N ILE A 168 -8.73 3.11 -6.85
CA ILE A 168 -8.22 3.65 -8.13
C ILE A 168 -6.93 2.90 -8.48
N ASN A 169 -6.71 2.63 -9.76
CA ASN A 169 -5.45 2.05 -10.22
C ASN A 169 -4.28 3.03 -10.05
N GLU A 170 -3.16 2.58 -9.52
CA GLU A 170 -1.95 3.38 -9.33
C GLU A 170 -1.49 4.11 -10.60
N PRO A 171 -1.39 3.45 -11.78
CA PRO A 171 -1.00 4.15 -12.99
C PRO A 171 -2.02 5.21 -13.44
N THR A 172 -3.31 5.01 -13.16
CA THR A 172 -4.35 6.03 -13.41
C THR A 172 -4.17 7.24 -12.48
N ALA A 173 -3.91 6.99 -11.20
CA ALA A 173 -3.66 8.06 -10.24
C ALA A 173 -2.40 8.86 -10.60
N ALA A 174 -1.33 8.19 -11.04
CA ALA A 174 -0.10 8.84 -11.52
C ALA A 174 -0.36 9.72 -12.75
N ALA A 175 -1.10 9.22 -13.74
CA ALA A 175 -1.47 9.98 -14.93
C ALA A 175 -2.33 11.20 -14.60
N LEU A 176 -3.30 11.07 -13.69
CA LEU A 176 -4.12 12.17 -13.18
C LEU A 176 -3.26 13.23 -12.47
N ALA A 177 -2.34 12.81 -11.60
CA ALA A 177 -1.44 13.73 -10.89
C ALA A 177 -0.51 14.49 -11.82
N TYR A 178 -0.14 13.89 -12.95
CA TYR A 178 0.66 14.54 -14.00
C TYR A 178 -0.16 15.51 -14.86
N GLY A 179 -1.50 15.51 -14.73
CA GLY A 179 -2.40 16.43 -15.45
C GLY A 179 -2.79 15.97 -16.85
N LEU A 180 -2.69 14.68 -17.14
CA LEU A 180 -3.02 14.09 -18.44
C LEU A 180 -4.54 13.96 -18.71
N ASP A 181 -5.37 14.19 -17.70
CA ASP A 181 -6.84 14.22 -17.79
C ASP A 181 -7.36 15.31 -18.76
N LYS A 182 -6.55 16.33 -19.00
CA LYS A 182 -6.88 17.48 -19.88
C LYS A 182 -6.50 17.24 -21.34
N GLU A 183 -5.85 16.14 -21.64
CA GLU A 183 -5.34 15.80 -22.96
C GLU A 183 -6.12 14.59 -23.51
N GLY A 184 -6.86 14.78 -24.61
CA GLY A 184 -7.62 13.70 -25.26
C GLY A 184 -6.81 12.92 -26.29
N GLY A 185 -7.22 11.68 -26.57
CA GLY A 185 -6.74 10.89 -27.70
C GLY A 185 -5.28 10.44 -27.59
N LYS A 186 -4.78 10.15 -26.39
CA LYS A 186 -3.39 9.73 -26.17
C LYS A 186 -3.27 8.31 -25.60
N THR A 187 -2.25 7.60 -26.07
CA THR A 187 -1.76 6.38 -25.42
C THR A 187 -0.46 6.70 -24.69
N ILE A 188 -0.39 6.35 -23.41
CA ILE A 188 0.78 6.59 -22.54
C ILE A 188 1.28 5.30 -21.93
N ALA A 189 2.56 5.28 -21.56
CA ALA A 189 3.15 4.27 -20.72
C ALA A 189 3.44 4.88 -19.34
N VAL A 190 2.99 4.21 -18.29
CA VAL A 190 3.38 4.52 -16.91
C VAL A 190 4.40 3.47 -16.49
N TYR A 191 5.59 3.93 -16.11
CA TYR A 191 6.71 3.12 -15.63
C TYR A 191 6.89 3.41 -14.15
N ASP A 192 6.56 2.44 -13.29
CA ASP A 192 6.60 2.56 -11.85
C ASP A 192 7.61 1.57 -11.27
N LEU A 193 8.78 2.08 -10.86
CA LEU A 193 9.80 1.31 -10.15
C LEU A 193 9.80 1.75 -8.69
N GLY A 194 9.11 0.97 -7.86
CA GLY A 194 9.00 1.20 -6.43
C GLY A 194 10.16 0.59 -5.62
N GLY A 195 9.99 0.57 -4.29
CA GLY A 195 10.96 -0.07 -3.39
C GLY A 195 10.92 -1.59 -3.46
N GLY A 196 9.76 -2.19 -3.68
CA GLY A 196 9.59 -3.65 -3.65
C GLY A 196 8.90 -4.25 -4.87
N THR A 197 8.42 -3.42 -5.82
CA THR A 197 7.73 -3.86 -7.05
C THR A 197 8.14 -2.98 -8.23
N PHE A 198 8.09 -3.56 -9.41
CA PHE A 198 8.18 -2.88 -10.69
C PHE A 198 6.90 -3.12 -11.48
N ASP A 199 6.26 -2.04 -11.94
CA ASP A 199 5.04 -2.09 -12.72
C ASP A 199 5.15 -1.21 -13.96
N VAL A 200 4.69 -1.73 -15.10
CA VAL A 200 4.54 -0.96 -16.33
C VAL A 200 3.13 -1.14 -16.86
N SER A 201 2.45 -0.03 -17.16
CA SER A 201 1.07 -0.04 -17.64
C SER A 201 0.93 0.85 -18.86
N ILE A 202 0.18 0.37 -19.85
CA ILE A 202 -0.22 1.14 -21.02
C ILE A 202 -1.66 1.61 -20.81
N LEU A 203 -1.86 2.92 -20.86
CA LEU A 203 -3.16 3.54 -20.70
C LEU A 203 -3.55 4.29 -21.98
N GLU A 204 -4.80 4.19 -22.34
CA GLU A 204 -5.44 5.07 -23.32
C GLU A 204 -6.26 6.12 -22.57
N ILE A 205 -6.11 7.37 -22.99
CA ILE A 205 -6.80 8.53 -22.42
C ILE A 205 -7.67 9.13 -23.51
N ASP A 206 -8.97 9.12 -23.29
CA ASP A 206 -9.92 9.73 -24.21
C ASP A 206 -10.99 10.50 -23.42
N ASP A 207 -11.10 11.79 -23.68
CA ASP A 207 -12.07 12.71 -23.05
C ASP A 207 -12.16 12.58 -21.51
N GLY A 208 -11.00 12.49 -20.85
CA GLY A 208 -10.88 12.33 -19.38
C GLY A 208 -11.18 10.93 -18.86
N LEU A 209 -11.45 9.97 -19.74
CA LEU A 209 -11.55 8.55 -19.40
C LEU A 209 -10.18 7.88 -19.52
N PHE A 210 -9.78 7.14 -18.49
CA PHE A 210 -8.54 6.36 -18.46
C PHE A 210 -8.87 4.88 -18.56
N GLU A 211 -8.37 4.24 -19.61
CA GLU A 211 -8.51 2.81 -19.81
C GLU A 211 -7.13 2.14 -19.75
N VAL A 212 -6.95 1.15 -18.86
CA VAL A 212 -5.73 0.34 -18.81
C VAL A 212 -5.83 -0.73 -19.90
N LYS A 213 -4.99 -0.61 -20.94
CA LYS A 213 -4.94 -1.55 -22.07
C LYS A 213 -4.13 -2.78 -21.76
N SER A 214 -3.02 -2.62 -21.05
CA SER A 214 -2.18 -3.71 -20.59
C SER A 214 -1.37 -3.30 -19.37
N THR A 215 -1.02 -4.28 -18.56
CA THR A 215 -0.12 -4.11 -17.42
C THR A 215 0.76 -5.34 -17.30
N ASN A 216 2.01 -5.12 -16.91
CA ASN A 216 2.99 -6.16 -16.61
C ASN A 216 3.96 -5.62 -15.57
N GLY A 217 4.80 -6.49 -15.02
CA GLY A 217 5.77 -6.07 -14.01
C GLY A 217 6.39 -7.28 -13.29
N ASP A 218 7.13 -6.96 -12.23
CA ASP A 218 7.69 -7.96 -11.32
C ASP A 218 7.43 -7.51 -9.88
N THR A 219 6.70 -8.31 -9.13
CA THR A 219 6.35 -8.05 -7.73
C THR A 219 7.51 -8.31 -6.76
N PHE A 220 8.66 -8.76 -7.28
CA PHE A 220 9.90 -9.02 -6.54
C PHE A 220 11.09 -8.27 -7.16
N LEU A 221 10.84 -7.12 -7.77
CA LEU A 221 11.87 -6.24 -8.32
C LEU A 221 11.60 -4.80 -7.86
N GLY A 222 12.50 -4.25 -7.07
CA GLY A 222 12.43 -2.87 -6.59
C GLY A 222 13.75 -2.40 -6.02
N GLY A 223 13.74 -1.21 -5.43
CA GLY A 223 14.95 -0.60 -4.83
C GLY A 223 15.59 -1.47 -3.75
N GLU A 224 14.80 -2.19 -2.95
CA GLU A 224 15.30 -3.09 -1.92
C GLU A 224 16.10 -4.27 -2.49
N ASP A 225 15.74 -4.77 -3.69
CA ASP A 225 16.47 -5.83 -4.35
C ASP A 225 17.83 -5.33 -4.88
N PHE A 226 17.90 -4.08 -5.33
CA PHE A 226 19.17 -3.45 -5.71
C PHE A 226 20.08 -3.23 -4.50
N ASP A 227 19.51 -2.80 -3.37
CA ASP A 227 20.26 -2.64 -2.11
C ASP A 227 20.85 -3.99 -1.66
N MET A 228 20.06 -5.07 -1.72
CA MET A 228 20.54 -6.42 -1.37
C MET A 228 21.68 -6.90 -2.27
N ARG A 229 21.66 -6.57 -3.57
CA ARG A 229 22.76 -6.90 -4.49
C ARG A 229 24.07 -6.19 -4.18
N ILE A 230 24.02 -5.08 -3.45
CA ILE A 230 25.22 -4.38 -2.98
C ILE A 230 25.79 -5.05 -1.72
N VAL A 231 24.93 -5.69 -0.92
CA VAL A 231 25.32 -6.38 0.33
C VAL A 231 25.95 -7.74 0.06
N GLU A 232 25.55 -8.45 -1.02
CA GLU A 232 26.13 -9.72 -1.46
C GLU A 232 27.55 -9.52 -2.03
#